data_d2fbac50df701aacccdba9dad399db5f
#
_entry.id   d2fbac50df701aacccdba9dad399db5f
#
_cell.length_a   1.000
_cell.length_b   1.000
_cell.length_c   1.000
_cell.angle_alpha   90.00
_cell.angle_beta   90.00
_cell.angle_gamma   90.00
#
_symmetry.space_group_name_H-M   'P 1'
#
loop_
_entity.id
_entity.type
_entity.pdbx_description
1 polymer ?
#
loop_
_entity_poly.entity_id
_entity_poly.type
_entity_poly.pdbx_seq_one_letter_code
_entity_poly.pdbx_strand_id
1 'polypeptide(L)'
;VIAIADTSGLLTLFNRSDPAHQEARKAADRCGFLVATPLALTEVHQVATSRAGRAAADGILRSLTSRVRRMRLVLAATTPEILEAALSVRARYETLDLDLVDAVNVGLAAEYDTDAVLTRDIRDFRTVRPLGGRYSHFRILPDDA
;
A
#
# COMPACT_ATOMS: atom_id res chain seq x y z
N VAL A 1 1.08 7.71 -13.45
CA VAL A 1 1.06 7.82 -11.99
C VAL A 1 1.44 6.48 -11.37
N ILE A 2 2.30 6.53 -10.35
CA ILE A 2 2.68 5.38 -9.54
C ILE A 2 1.99 5.52 -8.20
N ALA A 3 1.43 4.45 -7.66
CA ALA A 3 0.85 4.47 -6.32
C ALA A 3 1.45 3.37 -5.45
N ILE A 4 1.69 3.69 -4.19
CA ILE A 4 2.08 2.71 -3.19
C ILE A 4 0.81 1.99 -2.75
N ALA A 5 0.79 0.68 -2.81
CA ALA A 5 -0.36 -0.12 -2.41
C ALA A 5 -0.17 -0.65 -0.99
N ASP A 6 -0.98 -0.16 -0.07
CA ASP A 6 -1.01 -0.60 1.30
C ASP A 6 -1.83 -1.88 1.45
N THR A 7 -1.65 -2.58 2.55
CA THR A 7 -2.37 -3.82 2.86
C THR A 7 -3.87 -3.67 2.70
N SER A 8 -4.46 -2.63 3.31
CA SER A 8 -5.91 -2.40 3.24
C SER A 8 -6.38 -2.10 1.82
N GLY A 9 -5.58 -1.35 1.05
CA GLY A 9 -5.88 -1.07 -0.35
C GLY A 9 -5.86 -2.32 -1.22
N LEU A 10 -4.86 -3.18 -1.02
CA LEU A 10 -4.77 -4.46 -1.73
C LEU A 10 -5.94 -5.38 -1.37
N LEU A 11 -6.30 -5.45 -0.09
CA LEU A 11 -7.46 -6.25 0.33
C LEU A 11 -8.74 -5.77 -0.36
N THR A 12 -8.98 -4.48 -0.40
CA THR A 12 -10.14 -3.91 -1.11
C THR A 12 -10.12 -4.24 -2.60
N LEU A 13 -8.94 -4.19 -3.21
CA LEU A 13 -8.77 -4.50 -4.63
C LEU A 13 -9.18 -5.95 -4.98
N PHE A 14 -9.06 -6.87 -4.04
CA PHE A 14 -9.38 -8.28 -4.24
C PHE A 14 -10.66 -8.75 -3.55
N ASN A 15 -11.37 -7.86 -2.85
CA ASN A 15 -12.62 -8.19 -2.17
C ASN A 15 -13.81 -7.56 -2.90
N ARG A 16 -14.48 -8.37 -3.74
CA ARG A 16 -15.64 -7.92 -4.52
C ARG A 16 -16.81 -7.46 -3.66
N SER A 17 -16.89 -7.92 -2.41
CA SER A 17 -17.95 -7.53 -1.47
C SER A 17 -17.70 -6.19 -0.81
N ASP A 18 -16.51 -5.64 -0.91
CA ASP A 18 -16.18 -4.33 -0.33
C ASP A 18 -16.88 -3.23 -1.14
N PRO A 19 -17.61 -2.31 -0.48
CA PRO A 19 -18.26 -1.20 -1.18
C PRO A 19 -17.30 -0.33 -2.00
N ALA A 20 -16.03 -0.25 -1.60
CA ALA A 20 -15.00 0.52 -2.30
C ALA A 20 -14.28 -0.27 -3.39
N HIS A 21 -14.63 -1.54 -3.63
CA HIS A 21 -13.92 -2.41 -4.57
C HIS A 21 -13.83 -1.82 -5.98
N GLN A 22 -14.94 -1.38 -6.54
CA GLN A 22 -14.98 -0.84 -7.91
C GLN A 22 -14.12 0.41 -8.04
N GLU A 23 -14.20 1.32 -7.08
CA GLU A 23 -13.43 2.55 -7.10
C GLU A 23 -11.93 2.27 -6.91
N ALA A 24 -11.58 1.31 -6.07
CA ALA A 24 -10.19 0.88 -5.90
C ALA A 24 -9.64 0.28 -7.20
N ARG A 25 -10.42 -0.55 -7.89
CA ARG A 25 -10.01 -1.11 -9.19
C ARG A 25 -9.80 -0.03 -10.23
N LYS A 26 -10.72 0.92 -10.34
CA LYS A 26 -10.59 2.05 -11.27
C LYS A 26 -9.33 2.86 -10.98
N ALA A 27 -9.08 3.16 -9.70
CA ALA A 27 -7.89 3.90 -9.31
C ALA A 27 -6.61 3.14 -9.67
N ALA A 28 -6.55 1.84 -9.37
CA ALA A 28 -5.41 1.00 -9.70
C ALA A 28 -5.17 0.92 -11.21
N ASP A 29 -6.24 0.80 -12.00
CA ASP A 29 -6.14 0.70 -13.45
C ASP A 29 -5.63 2.00 -14.10
N ARG A 30 -5.86 3.14 -13.46
CA ARG A 30 -5.33 4.44 -13.91
C ARG A 30 -3.84 4.62 -13.60
N CYS A 31 -3.29 3.84 -12.68
CA CYS A 31 -1.87 3.88 -12.37
C CYS A 31 -1.07 3.14 -13.44
N GLY A 32 0.13 3.63 -13.74
CA GLY A 32 1.06 2.92 -14.61
C GLY A 32 1.46 1.58 -13.99
N PHE A 33 1.78 1.61 -12.70
CA PHE A 33 1.95 0.42 -11.87
C PHE A 33 1.77 0.77 -10.40
N LEU A 34 1.52 -0.26 -9.61
CA LEU A 34 1.50 -0.17 -8.15
C LEU A 34 2.85 -0.61 -7.60
N VAL A 35 3.21 -0.11 -6.43
CA VAL A 35 4.39 -0.55 -5.68
C VAL A 35 3.93 -1.12 -4.35
N ALA A 36 4.39 -2.31 -4.01
CA ALA A 36 4.07 -2.92 -2.72
C ALA A 36 5.32 -3.52 -2.08
N THR A 37 5.42 -3.39 -0.77
CA THR A 37 6.42 -4.12 0.00
C THR A 37 6.00 -5.58 0.18
N PRO A 38 6.94 -6.55 0.17
CA PRO A 38 6.62 -7.93 0.55
C PRO A 38 5.97 -8.05 1.93
N LEU A 39 6.23 -7.10 2.84
CA LEU A 39 5.58 -7.06 4.15
C LEU A 39 4.06 -6.91 4.01
N ALA A 40 3.61 -6.05 3.10
CA ALA A 40 2.18 -5.88 2.82
C ALA A 40 1.58 -7.15 2.22
N LEU A 41 2.29 -7.84 1.32
CA LEU A 41 1.83 -9.09 0.75
C LEU A 41 1.65 -10.17 1.83
N THR A 42 2.55 -10.23 2.78
CA THR A 42 2.44 -11.14 3.92
C THR A 42 1.18 -10.85 4.73
N GLU A 43 0.93 -9.59 5.04
CA GLU A 43 -0.28 -9.21 5.77
C GLU A 43 -1.56 -9.52 4.99
N VAL A 44 -1.58 -9.21 3.70
CA VAL A 44 -2.72 -9.53 2.82
C VAL A 44 -3.01 -11.03 2.87
N HIS A 45 -1.99 -11.85 2.73
CA HIS A 45 -2.14 -13.29 2.75
C HIS A 45 -2.65 -13.80 4.11
N GLN A 46 -2.11 -13.28 5.21
CA GLN A 46 -2.55 -13.64 6.57
C GLN A 46 -4.02 -13.26 6.81
N VAL A 47 -4.41 -12.05 6.45
CA VAL A 47 -5.78 -11.57 6.62
C VAL A 47 -6.76 -12.38 5.74
N ALA A 48 -6.39 -12.61 4.49
CA ALA A 48 -7.22 -13.40 3.58
C ALA A 48 -7.38 -14.85 4.04
N THR A 49 -6.31 -15.44 4.56
CA THR A 49 -6.37 -16.80 5.14
C THR A 49 -7.35 -16.86 6.30
N SER A 50 -7.28 -15.87 7.19
CA SER A 50 -8.15 -15.81 8.37
C SER A 50 -9.62 -15.58 8.00
N ARG A 51 -9.89 -14.73 7.00
CA ARG A 51 -11.25 -14.34 6.63
C ARG A 51 -11.93 -15.29 5.64
N ALA A 52 -11.16 -15.85 4.69
CA ALA A 52 -11.72 -16.57 3.56
C ALA A 52 -11.07 -17.93 3.30
N GLY A 53 -10.06 -18.30 4.08
CA GLY A 53 -9.40 -19.58 3.98
C GLY A 53 -8.18 -19.57 3.06
N ARG A 54 -7.44 -20.66 3.14
CA ARG A 54 -6.14 -20.84 2.47
C ARG A 54 -6.24 -20.72 0.93
N ALA A 55 -7.26 -21.35 0.35
CA ALA A 55 -7.41 -21.36 -1.11
C ALA A 55 -7.64 -19.96 -1.65
N ALA A 56 -8.48 -19.15 -0.98
CA ALA A 56 -8.72 -17.77 -1.36
C ALA A 56 -7.45 -16.92 -1.22
N ALA A 57 -6.71 -17.08 -0.13
CA ALA A 57 -5.46 -16.36 0.11
C ALA A 57 -4.41 -16.69 -0.96
N ASP A 58 -4.24 -17.96 -1.30
CA ASP A 58 -3.31 -18.38 -2.35
C ASP A 58 -3.75 -17.87 -3.73
N GLY A 59 -5.06 -17.80 -3.97
CA GLY A 59 -5.61 -17.21 -5.19
C GLY A 59 -5.26 -15.72 -5.33
N ILE A 60 -5.36 -14.97 -4.25
CA ILE A 60 -4.94 -13.55 -4.23
C ILE A 60 -3.45 -13.44 -4.53
N LEU A 61 -2.63 -14.28 -3.90
CA LEU A 61 -1.19 -14.26 -4.13
C LEU A 61 -0.84 -14.58 -5.59
N ARG A 62 -1.55 -15.55 -6.21
CA ARG A 62 -1.38 -15.82 -7.65
C ARG A 62 -1.74 -14.61 -8.51
N SER A 63 -2.81 -13.90 -8.17
CA SER A 63 -3.21 -12.70 -8.89
C SER A 63 -2.18 -11.58 -8.74
N LEU A 64 -1.62 -11.40 -7.55
CA LEU A 64 -0.54 -10.44 -7.32
C LEU A 64 0.71 -10.80 -8.11
N THR A 65 1.09 -12.08 -8.13
CA THR A 65 2.22 -12.57 -8.93
C THR A 65 2.01 -12.31 -10.41
N SER A 66 0.80 -12.52 -10.91
CA SER A 66 0.45 -12.20 -12.29
C SER A 66 0.63 -10.72 -12.61
N ARG A 67 0.22 -9.84 -11.70
CA ARG A 67 0.42 -8.39 -11.86
C ARG A 67 1.91 -8.04 -11.92
N VAL A 68 2.74 -8.68 -11.12
CA VAL A 68 4.20 -8.49 -11.17
C VAL A 68 4.74 -8.88 -12.55
N ARG A 69 4.36 -10.05 -13.05
CA ARG A 69 4.81 -10.52 -14.37
C ARG A 69 4.37 -9.62 -15.52
N ARG A 70 3.21 -8.98 -15.38
CA ARG A 70 2.70 -8.02 -16.37
C ARG A 70 3.23 -6.60 -16.17
N MET A 71 4.16 -6.41 -15.24
CA MET A 71 4.74 -5.11 -14.92
C MET A 71 3.71 -4.07 -14.43
N ARG A 72 2.64 -4.55 -13.80
CA ARG A 72 1.60 -3.71 -13.19
C ARG A 72 1.75 -3.58 -11.69
N LEU A 73 2.65 -4.35 -11.10
CA LEU A 73 3.00 -4.30 -9.69
C LEU A 73 4.51 -4.51 -9.54
N VAL A 74 5.14 -3.63 -8.80
CA VAL A 74 6.55 -3.74 -8.43
C VAL A 74 6.63 -4.19 -6.98
N LEU A 75 7.38 -5.26 -6.72
CA LEU A 75 7.73 -5.66 -5.36
C LEU A 75 8.98 -4.88 -4.95
N ALA A 76 8.81 -3.94 -4.04
CA ALA A 76 9.89 -3.08 -3.59
C ALA A 76 10.78 -3.79 -2.59
N ALA A 77 12.09 -3.61 -2.74
CA ALA A 77 13.04 -4.13 -1.76
C ALA A 77 12.89 -3.36 -0.43
N THR A 78 12.96 -4.11 0.67
CA THR A 78 12.98 -3.53 2.02
C THR A 78 14.45 -3.40 2.46
N THR A 79 15.07 -2.30 2.05
CA THR A 79 16.48 -2.02 2.32
C THR A 79 16.69 -1.47 3.73
N PRO A 80 17.93 -1.49 4.27
CA PRO A 80 18.23 -0.81 5.53
C PRO A 80 17.80 0.66 5.53
N GLU A 81 17.99 1.37 4.41
CA GLU A 81 17.61 2.77 4.28
C GLU A 81 16.10 2.97 4.41
N ILE A 82 15.31 2.09 3.82
CA ILE A 82 13.85 2.11 3.95
C ILE A 82 13.43 1.82 5.39
N LEU A 83 14.07 0.85 6.06
CA LEU A 83 13.76 0.54 7.45
C LEU A 83 14.14 1.70 8.38
N GLU A 84 15.26 2.34 8.15
CA GLU A 84 15.68 3.52 8.93
C GLU A 84 14.69 4.68 8.73
N ALA A 85 14.25 4.92 7.51
CA ALA A 85 13.22 5.92 7.22
C ALA A 85 11.92 5.58 7.94
N ALA A 86 11.50 4.31 7.93
CA ALA A 86 10.30 3.86 8.63
C ALA A 86 10.38 4.09 10.13
N LEU A 87 11.52 3.80 10.75
CA LEU A 87 11.74 4.06 12.18
C LEU A 87 11.66 5.55 12.50
N SER A 88 12.21 6.41 11.65
CA SER A 88 12.13 7.86 11.81
C SER A 88 10.68 8.36 11.71
N VAL A 89 9.92 7.84 10.76
CA VAL A 89 8.49 8.17 10.62
C VAL A 89 7.71 7.76 11.86
N ARG A 90 7.92 6.55 12.36
CA ARG A 90 7.23 6.07 13.57
C ARG A 90 7.58 6.92 14.80
N ALA A 91 8.83 7.32 14.94
CA ALA A 91 9.25 8.18 16.04
C ALA A 91 8.61 9.58 15.96
N ARG A 92 8.51 10.13 14.75
CA ARG A 92 7.92 11.45 14.54
C ARG A 92 6.42 11.48 14.80
N TYR A 93 5.71 10.40 14.50
CA TYR A 93 4.25 10.29 14.65
C TYR A 93 3.87 9.24 15.69
N GLU A 94 4.57 9.21 16.83
CA GLU A 94 4.36 8.14 17.82
C GLU A 94 2.95 8.07 18.37
N THR A 95 2.22 9.20 18.38
CA THR A 95 0.82 9.23 18.87
C THR A 95 -0.16 8.57 17.89
N LEU A 96 0.22 8.36 16.63
CA LEU A 96 -0.61 7.66 15.66
C LEU A 96 -0.51 6.14 15.77
N ASP A 97 0.52 5.65 16.45
CA ASP A 97 0.78 4.21 16.56
C ASP A 97 0.82 3.52 15.18
N LEU A 98 1.54 4.13 14.25
CA LEU A 98 1.72 3.57 12.91
C LEU A 98 2.41 2.21 12.99
N ASP A 99 1.90 1.21 12.28
CA ASP A 99 2.60 -0.06 12.17
C ASP A 99 3.79 0.04 11.21
N LEU A 100 4.57 -1.04 11.16
CA LEU A 100 5.78 -1.05 10.33
C LEU A 100 5.46 -0.91 8.85
N VAL A 101 4.40 -1.55 8.37
CA VAL A 101 4.04 -1.51 6.94
C VAL A 101 3.65 -0.09 6.53
N ASP A 102 2.83 0.60 7.32
CA ASP A 102 2.45 1.99 7.05
C ASP A 102 3.69 2.88 6.96
N ALA A 103 4.60 2.75 7.91
CA ALA A 103 5.83 3.54 7.95
C ALA A 103 6.76 3.23 6.77
N VAL A 104 6.88 1.95 6.39
CA VAL A 104 7.64 1.54 5.21
C VAL A 104 7.02 2.15 3.95
N ASN A 105 5.70 2.17 3.85
CA ASN A 105 5.01 2.76 2.70
C ASN A 105 5.28 4.27 2.56
N VAL A 106 5.41 4.99 3.65
CA VAL A 106 5.84 6.40 3.62
C VAL A 106 7.25 6.53 3.02
N GLY A 107 8.17 5.66 3.42
CA GLY A 107 9.51 5.61 2.86
C GLY A 107 9.52 5.27 1.36
N LEU A 108 8.72 4.28 0.96
CA LEU A 108 8.60 3.87 -0.44
C LEU A 108 8.02 4.98 -1.32
N ALA A 109 7.06 5.73 -0.82
CA ALA A 109 6.48 6.85 -1.56
C ALA A 109 7.57 7.87 -1.92
N ALA A 110 8.47 8.16 -0.99
CA ALA A 110 9.61 9.05 -1.26
C ALA A 110 10.57 8.43 -2.28
N GLU A 111 10.89 7.16 -2.14
CA GLU A 111 11.82 6.46 -3.06
C GLU A 111 11.27 6.43 -4.49
N TYR A 112 9.99 6.19 -4.66
CA TYR A 112 9.34 6.15 -5.97
C TYR A 112 8.80 7.50 -6.42
N ASP A 113 9.08 8.54 -5.66
CA ASP A 113 8.73 9.92 -5.98
C ASP A 113 7.24 10.09 -6.30
N THR A 114 6.40 9.60 -5.41
CA THR A 114 4.95 9.68 -5.54
C THR A 114 4.31 10.13 -4.24
N ASP A 115 3.16 10.81 -4.37
CA ASP A 115 2.28 11.14 -3.25
C ASP A 115 1.07 10.21 -3.16
N ALA A 116 0.89 9.30 -4.14
CA ALA A 116 -0.31 8.47 -4.23
C ALA A 116 -0.15 7.17 -3.43
N VAL A 117 -1.14 6.90 -2.58
CA VAL A 117 -1.22 5.68 -1.78
C VAL A 117 -2.60 5.06 -1.94
N LEU A 118 -2.65 3.79 -2.34
CA LEU A 118 -3.89 3.02 -2.37
C LEU A 118 -4.09 2.39 -0.99
N THR A 119 -5.02 2.94 -0.22
CA THR A 119 -5.22 2.56 1.18
C THR A 119 -6.62 2.84 1.66
N ARG A 120 -7.03 2.15 2.72
CA ARG A 120 -8.25 2.47 3.49
C ARG A 120 -7.91 3.09 4.85
N ASP A 121 -6.64 3.25 5.18
CA ASP A 121 -6.16 3.90 6.41
C ASP A 121 -6.12 5.42 6.24
N ILE A 122 -7.28 6.00 5.97
CA ILE A 122 -7.42 7.40 5.57
C ILE A 122 -6.92 8.33 6.65
N ARG A 123 -7.30 8.08 7.91
CA ARG A 123 -6.90 8.90 9.05
C ARG A 123 -5.38 9.06 9.15
N ASP A 124 -4.66 7.95 9.08
CA ASP A 124 -3.22 7.96 9.26
C ASP A 124 -2.52 8.68 8.11
N PHE A 125 -2.90 8.38 6.87
CA PHE A 125 -2.27 9.02 5.71
C PHE A 125 -2.72 10.47 5.49
N ARG A 126 -3.83 10.92 6.09
CA ARG A 126 -4.18 12.35 6.15
C ARG A 126 -3.30 13.11 7.13
N THR A 127 -2.80 12.46 8.16
CA THR A 127 -2.00 13.09 9.23
C THR A 127 -0.51 13.09 8.90
N VAL A 128 0.02 11.96 8.40
CA VAL A 128 1.43 11.83 8.06
C VAL A 128 1.73 12.61 6.79
N ARG A 129 2.85 13.31 6.77
CA ARG A 129 3.31 14.05 5.59
C ARG A 129 4.31 13.23 4.79
N PRO A 130 4.29 13.34 3.45
CA PRO A 130 5.34 12.76 2.63
C PRO A 130 6.72 13.27 3.02
N LEU A 131 7.72 12.40 2.91
CA LEU A 131 9.10 12.76 3.18
C LEU A 131 9.68 13.61 2.05
N GLY A 132 10.72 14.38 2.34
CA GLY A 132 11.49 15.12 1.34
C GLY A 132 10.90 16.46 0.91
N GLY A 133 9.71 16.82 1.32
CA GLY A 133 9.13 18.16 1.10
C GLY A 133 8.63 18.45 -0.32
N ARG A 134 8.74 17.53 -1.27
CA ARG A 134 8.24 17.72 -2.62
C ARG A 134 6.71 17.77 -2.66
N TYR A 135 6.08 16.93 -1.85
CA TYR A 135 4.62 16.87 -1.72
C TYR A 135 4.22 17.30 -0.32
N SER A 136 3.14 18.06 -0.19
CA SER A 136 2.66 18.55 1.11
C SER A 136 1.74 17.55 1.81
N HIS A 137 1.04 16.72 1.05
CA HIS A 137 0.14 15.69 1.58
C HIS A 137 0.14 14.46 0.69
N PHE A 138 -0.33 13.34 1.25
CA PHE A 138 -0.60 12.15 0.45
C PHE A 138 -1.93 12.30 -0.30
N ARG A 139 -1.94 11.79 -1.52
CA ARG A 139 -3.15 11.59 -2.29
C ARG A 139 -3.64 10.16 -2.03
N ILE A 140 -4.77 10.06 -1.37
CA ILE A 140 -5.32 8.78 -0.91
C ILE A 140 -6.26 8.23 -1.97
N LEU A 141 -5.92 7.08 -2.55
CA LEU A 141 -6.76 6.41 -3.53
C LEU A 141 -7.55 5.29 -2.86
N PRO A 142 -8.81 5.07 -3.24
CA PRO A 142 -9.55 5.75 -4.31
C PRO A 142 -10.19 7.09 -3.93
N ASP A 143 -10.17 7.50 -2.68
CA ASP A 143 -10.94 8.66 -2.19
C ASP A 143 -10.60 9.96 -2.92
N ASP A 144 -9.33 10.18 -3.28
CA ASP A 144 -8.85 11.39 -3.93
C ASP A 144 -8.65 11.20 -5.45
N ALA A 145 -9.24 10.19 -6.00
CA ALA A 145 -9.11 9.90 -7.43
C ALA A 145 -9.84 10.91 -8.30
#